data_e9c3414acb2630220c412cfd28f763a3
#
_entry.id   e9c3414acb2630220c412cfd28f763a3
#
_cell.length_a   1.000
_cell.length_b   1.000
_cell.length_c   1.000
_cell.angle_alpha   90.00
_cell.angle_beta   90.00
_cell.angle_gamma   90.00
#
_symmetry.space_group_name_H-M   'P 1'
#
loop_
_entity.id
_entity.type
_entity.pdbx_description
1 polymer ?
#
loop_
_entity_poly.entity_id
_entity_poly.type
_entity_poly.pdbx_seq_one_letter_code
_entity_poly.pdbx_strand_id
1 'polypeptide(L)'
;MYDFVDTGEVGSENSLPSEALQIDGEYIENLIDGYRTLYVSGRELLESEITDREIDGISGSEYLESRNIARNIAVGYQLLCKTTREFRDKFNKLSSILSKEQVKLIFADEPDKYFIGTKSSVGDVEPGRMNVKGEFTFYCCDPCKYSSAEKQFPGVQQDGYQTITIQNNGTEWCDVDYEITHKHENGYIGLVSQYGVIQLGKEEEADGENYKASENLFDGYNLFQDDHGTSYQNPENTTQGTLEVRNVAGYNVMALKGGQATSGYWNGGMKTLTIPVDSEGMRGAKNFYCYTQHWFETGLMGQTGAQTIAFLTGK
;
A
#
# COMPACT_ATOMS: atom_id res chain seq x y z
N MET A 1 -20.03 -30.20 -23.35
CA MET A 1 -20.29 -31.64 -23.52
C MET A 1 -18.95 -32.31 -23.34
N TYR A 2 -18.79 -33.08 -22.26
CA TYR A 2 -17.52 -33.79 -22.01
C TYR A 2 -17.40 -34.91 -23.04
N ASP A 3 -16.38 -34.86 -23.91
CA ASP A 3 -16.00 -35.98 -24.74
C ASP A 3 -15.22 -36.98 -23.92
N PHE A 4 -15.93 -37.88 -23.25
CA PHE A 4 -15.29 -39.02 -22.61
C PHE A 4 -14.82 -39.98 -23.69
N VAL A 5 -13.52 -40.06 -23.92
CA VAL A 5 -12.94 -41.15 -24.70
C VAL A 5 -12.97 -42.38 -23.84
N ASP A 6 -13.78 -43.37 -24.24
CA ASP A 6 -13.81 -44.69 -23.57
C ASP A 6 -12.38 -45.28 -23.61
N THR A 7 -11.83 -45.53 -22.44
CA THR A 7 -10.49 -46.13 -22.28
C THR A 7 -10.43 -47.57 -22.80
N GLY A 8 -11.55 -48.15 -23.19
CA GLY A 8 -11.65 -49.48 -23.81
C GLY A 8 -11.40 -49.48 -25.36
N GLU A 9 -11.46 -48.34 -26.02
CA GLU A 9 -11.07 -48.27 -27.43
C GLU A 9 -9.56 -48.05 -27.55
N VAL A 10 -8.89 -48.98 -28.21
CA VAL A 10 -7.46 -48.86 -28.58
C VAL A 10 -7.37 -47.80 -29.69
N GLY A 11 -7.57 -46.53 -29.32
CA GLY A 11 -7.24 -45.38 -30.15
C GLY A 11 -5.73 -45.21 -30.16
N SER A 12 -5.19 -44.79 -31.27
CA SER A 12 -3.77 -44.59 -31.57
C SER A 12 -2.90 -44.29 -30.34
N GLU A 13 -1.78 -44.97 -30.22
CA GLU A 13 -0.81 -44.93 -29.07
C GLU A 13 -0.32 -43.54 -28.66
N ASN A 14 -0.82 -42.44 -29.26
CA ASN A 14 -0.38 -41.07 -29.07
C ASN A 14 -1.47 -40.06 -28.71
N SER A 15 -2.70 -40.45 -28.37
CA SER A 15 -3.70 -39.50 -27.95
C SER A 15 -3.56 -39.19 -26.45
N LEU A 16 -3.46 -37.89 -26.12
CA LEU A 16 -3.51 -37.44 -24.72
C LEU A 16 -4.79 -37.91 -24.05
N PRO A 17 -4.74 -38.36 -22.77
CA PRO A 17 -5.95 -38.63 -21.98
C PRO A 17 -6.81 -37.36 -21.90
N SER A 18 -8.13 -37.53 -21.80
CA SER A 18 -9.06 -36.40 -21.65
C SER A 18 -8.76 -35.53 -20.42
N GLU A 19 -8.25 -36.13 -19.37
CA GLU A 19 -7.89 -35.44 -18.12
C GLU A 19 -6.38 -35.32 -17.92
N ALA A 20 -5.59 -35.32 -19.02
CA ALA A 20 -4.15 -35.15 -18.95
C ALA A 20 -3.77 -33.88 -18.18
N LEU A 21 -2.80 -34.00 -17.26
CA LEU A 21 -2.37 -32.89 -16.42
C LEU A 21 -1.19 -32.15 -17.06
N GLN A 22 -1.36 -30.84 -17.22
CA GLN A 22 -0.33 -29.92 -17.61
C GLN A 22 0.21 -29.17 -16.38
N ILE A 23 1.53 -29.14 -16.25
CA ILE A 23 2.25 -28.39 -15.22
C ILE A 23 3.27 -27.51 -15.95
N ASP A 24 3.29 -26.19 -15.64
CA ASP A 24 4.22 -25.23 -16.28
C ASP A 24 4.16 -25.20 -17.81
N GLY A 25 3.00 -25.44 -18.38
CA GLY A 25 2.79 -25.38 -19.83
C GLY A 25 3.03 -26.68 -20.58
N GLU A 26 3.45 -27.75 -19.89
CA GLU A 26 3.77 -29.03 -20.50
C GLU A 26 2.96 -30.17 -19.88
N TYR A 27 2.38 -31.03 -20.71
CA TYR A 27 1.72 -32.27 -20.22
C TYR A 27 2.73 -33.28 -19.72
N ILE A 28 2.41 -33.93 -18.60
CA ILE A 28 3.33 -34.95 -18.03
C ILE A 28 3.54 -36.09 -19.00
N GLU A 29 2.55 -36.44 -19.79
CA GLU A 29 2.60 -37.44 -20.88
C GLU A 29 3.69 -37.13 -21.91
N ASN A 30 3.88 -35.86 -22.24
CA ASN A 30 4.92 -35.42 -23.19
C ASN A 30 6.32 -35.43 -22.56
N LEU A 31 6.39 -35.25 -21.24
CA LEU A 31 7.65 -35.20 -20.52
C LEU A 31 8.20 -36.60 -20.18
N ILE A 32 7.31 -37.56 -19.93
CA ILE A 32 7.67 -38.90 -19.47
C ILE A 32 7.01 -39.93 -20.37
N ASP A 33 7.80 -40.57 -21.24
CA ASP A 33 7.34 -41.67 -22.07
C ASP A 33 6.79 -42.82 -21.21
N GLY A 34 5.60 -43.35 -21.58
CA GLY A 34 4.91 -44.39 -20.83
C GLY A 34 4.18 -43.92 -19.57
N TYR A 35 4.16 -42.63 -19.27
CA TYR A 35 3.25 -42.05 -18.28
C TYR A 35 1.89 -41.81 -18.92
N ARG A 36 0.82 -42.08 -18.17
CA ARG A 36 -0.54 -41.80 -18.57
C ARG A 36 -1.40 -41.44 -17.36
N THR A 37 -2.10 -40.35 -17.43
CA THR A 37 -3.16 -40.00 -16.48
C THR A 37 -4.35 -40.92 -16.69
N LEU A 38 -4.86 -41.50 -15.60
CA LEU A 38 -5.98 -42.47 -15.61
C LEU A 38 -7.28 -41.79 -15.22
N TYR A 39 -7.24 -40.96 -14.19
CA TYR A 39 -8.39 -40.24 -13.65
C TYR A 39 -7.92 -39.07 -12.82
N VAL A 40 -8.79 -38.10 -12.67
CA VAL A 40 -8.62 -36.96 -11.77
C VAL A 40 -9.90 -36.80 -10.95
N SER A 41 -9.78 -36.55 -9.67
CA SER A 41 -10.91 -36.33 -8.77
C SER A 41 -10.68 -35.13 -7.87
N GLY A 42 -11.75 -34.56 -7.32
CA GLY A 42 -11.70 -33.40 -6.45
C GLY A 42 -11.77 -32.06 -7.17
N ARG A 43 -12.10 -32.03 -8.48
CA ARG A 43 -12.23 -30.80 -9.28
C ARG A 43 -13.68 -30.29 -9.33
N GLU A 44 -14.67 -31.10 -9.02
CA GLU A 44 -16.07 -30.88 -9.36
C GLU A 44 -16.73 -29.88 -8.41
N LEU A 45 -17.04 -30.31 -7.20
CA LEU A 45 -17.74 -29.50 -6.21
C LEU A 45 -16.80 -29.02 -5.13
N LEU A 46 -17.12 -27.84 -4.58
CA LEU A 46 -16.42 -27.31 -3.42
C LEU A 46 -17.03 -27.90 -2.14
N GLU A 47 -16.15 -28.26 -1.23
CA GLU A 47 -16.53 -28.61 0.14
C GLU A 47 -16.56 -27.35 0.98
N SER A 48 -17.61 -27.20 1.80
CA SER A 48 -17.77 -26.07 2.69
C SER A 48 -17.75 -26.51 4.14
N GLU A 49 -17.01 -25.82 4.96
CA GLU A 49 -17.05 -25.93 6.42
C GLU A 49 -18.17 -25.03 6.95
N ILE A 50 -19.04 -25.62 7.76
CA ILE A 50 -20.16 -24.90 8.37
C ILE A 50 -19.80 -24.65 9.83
N THR A 51 -19.91 -23.39 10.26
CA THR A 51 -19.82 -23.01 11.65
C THR A 51 -21.23 -22.81 12.18
N ASP A 52 -21.57 -23.55 13.24
CA ASP A 52 -22.86 -23.51 13.88
C ASP A 52 -22.74 -23.42 15.41
N ARG A 53 -23.85 -23.14 16.07
CA ARG A 53 -23.93 -23.02 17.52
C ARG A 53 -25.07 -23.88 18.04
N GLU A 54 -24.78 -24.75 18.98
CA GLU A 54 -25.80 -25.48 19.73
C GLU A 54 -26.47 -24.61 20.76
N ILE A 55 -27.79 -24.70 20.88
CA ILE A 55 -28.58 -23.97 21.86
C ILE A 55 -29.29 -25.00 22.75
N ASP A 56 -29.04 -24.90 24.04
CA ASP A 56 -29.64 -25.82 25.02
C ASP A 56 -31.16 -25.78 24.97
N GLY A 57 -31.76 -26.98 24.92
CA GLY A 57 -33.22 -27.15 24.92
C GLY A 57 -33.90 -27.00 23.55
N ILE A 58 -33.15 -26.78 22.48
CA ILE A 58 -33.65 -26.77 21.11
C ILE A 58 -32.99 -27.90 20.32
N SER A 59 -33.79 -28.60 19.49
CA SER A 59 -33.24 -29.61 18.58
C SER A 59 -32.54 -28.96 17.39
N GLY A 60 -31.32 -29.44 17.11
CA GLY A 60 -30.48 -28.88 16.02
C GLY A 60 -29.56 -27.78 16.51
N SER A 61 -28.98 -27.05 15.57
CA SER A 61 -28.04 -25.95 15.82
C SER A 61 -28.41 -24.70 15.01
N GLU A 62 -27.96 -23.55 15.45
CA GLU A 62 -28.09 -22.29 14.75
C GLU A 62 -26.93 -22.10 13.78
N TYR A 63 -27.22 -21.95 12.49
CA TYR A 63 -26.23 -21.66 11.46
C TYR A 63 -25.61 -20.27 11.70
N LEU A 64 -24.29 -20.17 11.70
CA LEU A 64 -23.55 -18.91 11.82
C LEU A 64 -22.96 -18.48 10.47
N GLU A 65 -22.12 -19.34 9.89
CA GLU A 65 -21.44 -19.05 8.62
C GLU A 65 -21.00 -20.32 7.92
N SER A 66 -20.67 -20.21 6.64
CA SER A 66 -19.97 -21.25 5.90
C SER A 66 -18.83 -20.65 5.08
N ARG A 67 -17.75 -21.42 4.95
CA ARG A 67 -16.60 -21.05 4.12
C ARG A 67 -16.17 -22.22 3.26
N ASN A 68 -15.68 -21.95 2.06
CA ASN A 68 -15.06 -22.95 1.23
C ASN A 68 -13.68 -23.29 1.81
N ILE A 69 -13.40 -24.58 1.98
CA ILE A 69 -12.11 -25.05 2.48
C ILE A 69 -11.15 -25.33 1.33
N ALA A 70 -9.86 -25.51 1.67
CA ALA A 70 -8.85 -25.91 0.71
C ALA A 70 -9.24 -27.21 0.00
N ARG A 71 -8.89 -27.31 -1.27
CA ARG A 71 -9.25 -28.44 -2.14
C ARG A 71 -8.11 -29.43 -2.28
N ASN A 72 -8.44 -30.71 -2.30
CA ASN A 72 -7.53 -31.77 -2.65
C ASN A 72 -7.88 -32.30 -4.05
N ILE A 73 -6.91 -32.26 -4.98
CA ILE A 73 -7.06 -32.83 -6.32
C ILE A 73 -6.18 -34.06 -6.40
N ALA A 74 -6.79 -35.22 -6.52
CA ALA A 74 -6.08 -36.49 -6.66
C ALA A 74 -5.98 -36.88 -8.14
N VAL A 75 -4.76 -37.25 -8.54
CA VAL A 75 -4.42 -37.67 -9.91
C VAL A 75 -3.93 -39.11 -9.90
N GLY A 76 -4.74 -40.00 -10.43
CA GLY A 76 -4.35 -41.38 -10.65
C GLY A 76 -3.57 -41.52 -11.94
N TYR A 77 -2.47 -42.24 -11.92
CA TYR A 77 -1.59 -42.40 -13.08
C TYR A 77 -1.15 -43.85 -13.28
N GLN A 78 -0.71 -44.16 -14.47
CA GLN A 78 -0.02 -45.37 -14.86
C GLN A 78 1.38 -44.99 -15.40
N LEU A 79 2.38 -45.81 -15.05
CA LEU A 79 3.72 -45.68 -15.57
C LEU A 79 4.20 -47.01 -16.11
N LEU A 80 4.54 -47.06 -17.39
CA LEU A 80 5.06 -48.22 -18.09
C LEU A 80 6.57 -48.10 -18.26
N CYS A 81 7.32 -49.11 -17.84
CA CYS A 81 8.76 -49.19 -17.96
C CYS A 81 9.21 -50.52 -18.52
N LYS A 82 10.25 -50.52 -19.37
CA LYS A 82 10.79 -51.73 -19.96
C LYS A 82 11.92 -52.37 -19.11
N THR A 83 12.61 -51.52 -18.36
CA THR A 83 13.76 -51.94 -17.52
C THR A 83 13.70 -51.29 -16.14
N THR A 84 14.37 -51.92 -15.16
CA THR A 84 14.47 -51.41 -13.79
C THR A 84 15.19 -50.06 -13.74
N ARG A 85 16.17 -49.83 -14.59
CA ARG A 85 16.88 -48.53 -14.67
C ARG A 85 15.94 -47.45 -15.17
N GLU A 86 15.22 -47.71 -16.27
CA GLU A 86 14.21 -46.80 -16.83
C GLU A 86 13.14 -46.45 -15.81
N PHE A 87 12.70 -47.45 -15.00
CA PHE A 87 11.76 -47.23 -13.92
C PHE A 87 12.27 -46.17 -12.93
N ARG A 88 13.51 -46.30 -12.48
CA ARG A 88 14.09 -45.32 -11.54
C ARG A 88 14.23 -43.96 -12.16
N ASP A 89 14.72 -43.89 -13.39
CA ASP A 89 14.91 -42.63 -14.10
C ASP A 89 13.59 -41.88 -14.31
N LYS A 90 12.52 -42.59 -14.70
CA LYS A 90 11.17 -42.01 -14.87
C LYS A 90 10.58 -41.55 -13.54
N PHE A 91 10.72 -42.32 -12.46
CA PHE A 91 10.26 -41.88 -11.14
C PHE A 91 11.03 -40.67 -10.62
N ASN A 92 12.33 -40.62 -10.80
CA ASN A 92 13.13 -39.45 -10.44
C ASN A 92 12.68 -38.21 -11.22
N LYS A 93 12.40 -38.36 -12.50
CA LYS A 93 11.86 -37.29 -13.35
C LYS A 93 10.46 -36.84 -12.90
N LEU A 94 9.56 -37.77 -12.64
CA LEU A 94 8.23 -37.48 -12.11
C LEU A 94 8.34 -36.76 -10.77
N SER A 95 9.18 -37.23 -9.86
CA SER A 95 9.42 -36.58 -8.57
C SER A 95 9.91 -35.15 -8.73
N SER A 96 10.82 -34.90 -9.67
CA SER A 96 11.33 -33.57 -9.98
C SER A 96 10.23 -32.63 -10.51
N ILE A 97 9.37 -33.10 -11.40
CA ILE A 97 8.23 -32.34 -11.92
C ILE A 97 7.27 -31.96 -10.79
N LEU A 98 6.95 -32.93 -9.93
CA LEU A 98 5.99 -32.78 -8.84
C LEU A 98 6.58 -32.11 -7.58
N SER A 99 7.87 -31.79 -7.52
CA SER A 99 8.51 -31.12 -6.36
C SER A 99 8.31 -29.61 -6.31
N LYS A 100 7.80 -29.03 -7.38
CA LYS A 100 7.53 -27.60 -7.46
C LYS A 100 6.36 -27.20 -6.58
N GLU A 101 6.41 -26.01 -6.03
CA GLU A 101 5.37 -25.45 -5.16
C GLU A 101 4.51 -24.43 -5.93
N GLN A 102 3.24 -24.30 -5.55
CA GLN A 102 2.31 -23.31 -6.11
C GLN A 102 2.25 -23.33 -7.64
N VAL A 103 2.19 -24.53 -8.22
CA VAL A 103 2.16 -24.69 -9.68
C VAL A 103 0.76 -24.55 -10.23
N LYS A 104 0.67 -24.06 -11.47
CA LYS A 104 -0.58 -24.03 -12.23
C LYS A 104 -0.89 -25.43 -12.74
N LEU A 105 -2.06 -25.92 -12.37
CA LEU A 105 -2.60 -27.22 -12.77
C LEU A 105 -3.67 -26.98 -13.83
N ILE A 106 -3.41 -27.36 -15.06
CA ILE A 106 -4.35 -27.25 -16.18
C ILE A 106 -4.66 -28.66 -16.64
N PHE A 107 -5.92 -28.95 -16.91
CA PHE A 107 -6.38 -30.25 -17.37
C PHE A 107 -6.84 -30.16 -18.81
N ALA A 108 -6.58 -31.20 -19.62
CA ALA A 108 -6.84 -31.19 -21.05
C ALA A 108 -8.34 -31.06 -21.41
N ASP A 109 -9.23 -31.49 -20.53
CA ASP A 109 -10.68 -31.33 -20.68
C ASP A 109 -11.20 -29.91 -20.39
N GLU A 110 -10.39 -29.06 -19.69
CA GLU A 110 -10.73 -27.67 -19.35
C GLU A 110 -9.51 -26.75 -19.48
N PRO A 111 -8.95 -26.57 -20.68
CA PRO A 111 -7.65 -25.91 -20.89
C PRO A 111 -7.68 -24.39 -20.68
N ASP A 112 -8.88 -23.80 -20.60
CA ASP A 112 -9.10 -22.38 -20.35
C ASP A 112 -9.10 -22.00 -18.87
N LYS A 113 -8.91 -23.01 -17.97
CA LYS A 113 -8.89 -22.80 -16.52
C LYS A 113 -7.74 -23.53 -15.86
N TYR A 114 -7.35 -23.01 -14.70
CA TYR A 114 -6.31 -23.62 -13.86
C TYR A 114 -6.62 -23.53 -12.37
N PHE A 115 -6.01 -24.45 -11.63
CA PHE A 115 -5.88 -24.37 -10.18
C PHE A 115 -4.44 -24.05 -9.82
N ILE A 116 -4.22 -23.59 -8.60
CA ILE A 116 -2.88 -23.41 -8.03
C ILE A 116 -2.74 -24.41 -6.89
N GLY A 117 -1.76 -25.29 -6.99
CA GLY A 117 -1.59 -26.36 -6.00
C GLY A 117 -0.15 -26.76 -5.78
N THR A 118 0.08 -27.40 -4.64
CA THR A 118 1.36 -28.02 -4.27
C THR A 118 1.11 -29.47 -3.97
N LYS A 119 1.97 -30.37 -4.44
CA LYS A 119 1.84 -31.79 -4.12
C LYS A 119 1.92 -32.01 -2.61
N SER A 120 0.91 -32.63 -2.05
CA SER A 120 0.79 -32.91 -0.61
C SER A 120 1.05 -34.36 -0.24
N SER A 121 0.54 -35.29 -1.04
CA SER A 121 0.68 -36.72 -0.75
C SER A 121 0.92 -37.54 -2.00
N VAL A 122 1.43 -38.74 -1.81
CA VAL A 122 1.59 -39.77 -2.84
C VAL A 122 1.13 -41.09 -2.30
N GLY A 123 0.39 -41.83 -3.12
CA GLY A 123 0.02 -43.20 -2.80
C GLY A 123 1.19 -44.19 -2.92
N ASP A 124 1.07 -45.30 -2.26
CA ASP A 124 2.04 -46.39 -2.35
C ASP A 124 2.03 -47.02 -3.75
N VAL A 125 3.23 -47.29 -4.24
CA VAL A 125 3.40 -47.99 -5.52
C VAL A 125 3.69 -49.48 -5.25
N GLU A 126 2.98 -50.36 -5.94
CA GLU A 126 3.12 -51.79 -5.78
C GLU A 126 4.57 -52.24 -6.13
N PRO A 127 5.30 -52.85 -5.18
CA PRO A 127 6.69 -53.20 -5.42
C PRO A 127 6.83 -54.37 -6.39
N GLY A 128 7.96 -54.42 -7.10
CA GLY A 128 8.34 -55.54 -7.98
C GLY A 128 7.68 -55.54 -9.37
N ARG A 129 6.99 -54.49 -9.76
CA ARG A 129 6.36 -54.35 -11.08
C ARG A 129 6.97 -53.23 -11.89
N MET A 130 7.02 -53.37 -13.21
CA MET A 130 7.46 -52.35 -14.15
C MET A 130 6.29 -51.59 -14.80
N ASN A 131 5.08 -52.15 -14.71
CA ASN A 131 3.85 -51.49 -14.99
C ASN A 131 3.18 -51.17 -13.67
N VAL A 132 3.18 -49.95 -13.24
CA VAL A 132 2.67 -49.50 -11.97
C VAL A 132 1.55 -48.50 -12.13
N LYS A 133 0.61 -48.60 -11.22
CA LYS A 133 -0.41 -47.56 -11.02
C LYS A 133 -0.13 -46.91 -9.69
N GLY A 134 -0.31 -45.60 -9.64
CA GLY A 134 -0.15 -44.80 -8.42
C GLY A 134 -1.08 -43.63 -8.44
N GLU A 135 -1.05 -42.87 -7.35
CA GLU A 135 -1.82 -41.67 -7.18
C GLU A 135 -0.95 -40.62 -6.47
N PHE A 136 -1.11 -39.35 -6.84
CA PHE A 136 -0.61 -38.26 -6.07
C PHE A 136 -1.68 -37.17 -5.94
N THR A 137 -1.63 -36.43 -4.83
CA THR A 137 -2.61 -35.40 -4.52
C THR A 137 -1.97 -34.04 -4.44
N PHE A 138 -2.59 -33.08 -5.07
CA PHE A 138 -2.28 -31.66 -4.92
C PHE A 138 -3.21 -31.04 -3.88
N TYR A 139 -2.63 -30.26 -2.99
CA TYR A 139 -3.34 -29.42 -2.06
C TYR A 139 -3.40 -27.99 -2.62
N CYS A 140 -4.63 -27.54 -2.90
CA CYS A 140 -4.90 -26.19 -3.37
C CYS A 140 -5.44 -25.38 -2.19
N CYS A 141 -4.60 -24.48 -1.64
CA CYS A 141 -4.99 -23.61 -0.53
C CYS A 141 -6.17 -22.72 -0.92
N ASP A 142 -6.15 -22.23 -2.15
CA ASP A 142 -7.30 -21.59 -2.78
C ASP A 142 -8.09 -22.64 -3.57
N PRO A 143 -9.35 -22.90 -3.21
CA PRO A 143 -10.16 -23.90 -3.87
C PRO A 143 -10.73 -23.48 -5.21
N CYS A 144 -10.56 -22.21 -5.61
CA CYS A 144 -11.17 -21.63 -6.80
C CYS A 144 -10.45 -22.03 -8.10
N LYS A 145 -11.19 -21.98 -9.21
CA LYS A 145 -10.65 -22.08 -10.58
C LYS A 145 -10.43 -20.69 -11.12
N TYR A 146 -9.29 -20.46 -11.74
CA TYR A 146 -8.94 -19.22 -12.41
C TYR A 146 -9.00 -19.39 -13.93
N SER A 147 -9.42 -18.33 -14.64
CA SER A 147 -9.31 -18.29 -16.09
C SER A 147 -7.85 -18.15 -16.51
N SER A 148 -7.42 -18.92 -17.52
CA SER A 148 -6.07 -18.79 -18.10
C SER A 148 -5.92 -17.52 -18.92
N ALA A 149 -7.03 -16.92 -19.39
CA ALA A 149 -7.05 -15.67 -20.13
C ALA A 149 -7.36 -14.49 -19.20
N GLU A 150 -6.46 -13.52 -19.16
CA GLU A 150 -6.71 -12.22 -18.53
C GLU A 150 -7.72 -11.41 -19.33
N LYS A 151 -8.61 -10.73 -18.63
CA LYS A 151 -9.54 -9.76 -19.24
C LYS A 151 -9.10 -8.36 -18.86
N GLN A 152 -8.92 -7.52 -19.85
CA GLN A 152 -8.59 -6.11 -19.68
C GLN A 152 -9.83 -5.25 -19.95
N PHE A 153 -10.07 -4.30 -19.07
CA PHE A 153 -11.18 -3.37 -19.16
C PHE A 153 -10.62 -1.95 -19.28
N PRO A 154 -10.57 -1.37 -20.48
CA PRO A 154 -10.04 -0.02 -20.66
C PRO A 154 -10.97 1.02 -20.05
N GLY A 155 -10.37 2.08 -19.48
CA GLY A 155 -11.12 3.24 -19.01
C GLY A 155 -11.68 4.06 -20.19
N VAL A 156 -12.91 4.48 -20.06
CA VAL A 156 -13.61 5.34 -21.02
C VAL A 156 -13.83 6.71 -20.36
N GLN A 157 -13.45 7.78 -21.07
CA GLN A 157 -13.68 9.15 -20.60
C GLN A 157 -15.17 9.48 -20.65
N GLN A 158 -15.75 9.81 -19.51
CA GLN A 158 -17.13 10.22 -19.38
C GLN A 158 -17.25 11.32 -18.32
N ASP A 159 -17.88 12.44 -18.64
CA ASP A 159 -18.20 13.56 -17.75
C ASP A 159 -17.02 14.08 -16.90
N GLY A 160 -15.82 14.10 -17.49
CA GLY A 160 -14.59 14.57 -16.82
C GLY A 160 -13.85 13.49 -16.00
N TYR A 161 -14.41 12.28 -15.90
CA TYR A 161 -13.82 11.15 -15.20
C TYR A 161 -13.51 10.02 -16.15
N GLN A 162 -12.62 9.13 -15.75
CA GLN A 162 -12.46 7.84 -16.43
C GLN A 162 -13.35 6.80 -15.75
N THR A 163 -14.27 6.22 -16.52
CA THR A 163 -15.16 5.17 -16.03
C THR A 163 -14.69 3.84 -16.59
N ILE A 164 -14.50 2.86 -15.72
CA ILE A 164 -14.16 1.48 -16.06
C ILE A 164 -15.33 0.59 -15.66
N THR A 165 -15.94 -0.07 -16.65
CA THR A 165 -17.00 -1.04 -16.39
C THR A 165 -16.39 -2.43 -16.37
N ILE A 166 -16.34 -3.05 -15.21
CA ILE A 166 -15.78 -4.38 -14.99
C ILE A 166 -16.95 -5.37 -14.89
N GLN A 167 -16.93 -6.39 -15.76
CA GLN A 167 -17.90 -7.48 -15.71
C GLN A 167 -17.19 -8.78 -15.31
N ASN A 168 -17.43 -9.22 -14.09
CA ASN A 168 -17.05 -10.56 -13.65
C ASN A 168 -18.07 -11.58 -14.13
N ASN A 169 -17.64 -12.50 -15.02
CA ASN A 169 -18.48 -13.61 -15.49
C ASN A 169 -18.24 -14.88 -14.67
N GLY A 170 -17.40 -14.82 -13.61
CA GLY A 170 -17.21 -15.90 -12.68
C GLY A 170 -18.31 -15.94 -11.61
N THR A 171 -18.27 -16.98 -10.79
CA THR A 171 -19.18 -17.20 -9.67
C THR A 171 -18.64 -16.67 -8.36
N GLU A 172 -17.33 -16.38 -8.31
CA GLU A 172 -16.63 -15.93 -7.12
C GLU A 172 -16.07 -14.52 -7.32
N TRP A 173 -15.80 -13.85 -6.22
CA TRP A 173 -15.12 -12.58 -6.20
C TRP A 173 -13.67 -12.72 -6.68
N CYS A 174 -13.18 -11.72 -7.36
CA CYS A 174 -11.78 -11.68 -7.77
C CYS A 174 -11.20 -10.28 -7.51
N ASP A 175 -9.92 -10.25 -7.22
CA ASP A 175 -9.17 -9.01 -7.14
C ASP A 175 -9.01 -8.39 -8.51
N VAL A 176 -8.88 -7.07 -8.52
CA VAL A 176 -8.69 -6.27 -9.73
C VAL A 176 -7.35 -5.57 -9.65
N ASP A 177 -6.50 -5.82 -10.64
CA ASP A 177 -5.25 -5.10 -10.81
C ASP A 177 -5.49 -3.84 -11.64
N TYR A 178 -5.04 -2.68 -11.11
CA TYR A 178 -5.16 -1.40 -11.79
C TYR A 178 -3.81 -0.99 -12.37
N GLU A 179 -3.75 -0.83 -13.68
CA GLU A 179 -2.61 -0.25 -14.37
C GLU A 179 -2.94 1.18 -14.78
N ILE A 180 -2.24 2.16 -14.21
CA ILE A 180 -2.48 3.58 -14.43
C ILE A 180 -1.25 4.21 -15.07
N THR A 181 -1.40 4.68 -16.32
CA THR A 181 -0.34 5.38 -17.03
C THR A 181 -0.58 6.90 -16.95
N HIS A 182 0.32 7.60 -16.25
CA HIS A 182 0.28 9.06 -16.17
C HIS A 182 0.83 9.68 -17.46
N LYS A 183 0.10 10.63 -18.01
CA LYS A 183 0.52 11.41 -19.19
C LYS A 183 1.16 12.75 -18.80
N HIS A 184 0.91 13.20 -17.59
CA HIS A 184 1.40 14.44 -17.01
C HIS A 184 1.77 14.19 -15.55
N GLU A 185 2.48 15.12 -14.95
CA GLU A 185 2.73 15.15 -13.52
C GLU A 185 1.39 15.17 -12.75
N ASN A 186 1.25 14.34 -11.75
CA ASN A 186 -0.01 14.18 -11.03
C ASN A 186 0.27 13.83 -9.57
N GLY A 187 -0.27 14.63 -8.66
CA GLY A 187 -0.14 14.46 -7.21
C GLY A 187 -1.23 13.61 -6.56
N TYR A 188 -2.28 13.25 -7.30
CA TYR A 188 -3.45 12.56 -6.74
C TYR A 188 -4.06 11.54 -7.69
N ILE A 189 -4.41 10.38 -7.16
CA ILE A 189 -5.20 9.36 -7.83
C ILE A 189 -6.34 8.95 -6.91
N GLY A 190 -7.57 9.06 -7.37
CA GLY A 190 -8.76 8.57 -6.70
C GLY A 190 -9.47 7.51 -7.54
N LEU A 191 -9.68 6.33 -6.97
CA LEU A 191 -10.50 5.27 -7.54
C LEU A 191 -11.71 5.07 -6.64
N VAL A 192 -12.91 5.16 -7.20
CA VAL A 192 -14.17 5.01 -6.47
C VAL A 192 -14.96 3.86 -7.08
N SER A 193 -15.36 2.92 -6.25
CA SER A 193 -16.22 1.80 -6.64
C SER A 193 -17.36 1.64 -5.63
N GLN A 194 -18.32 0.78 -5.96
CA GLN A 194 -19.39 0.42 -5.01
C GLN A 194 -18.88 -0.31 -3.75
N TYR A 195 -17.64 -0.79 -3.77
CA TYR A 195 -17.02 -1.55 -2.67
C TYR A 195 -16.05 -0.74 -1.83
N GLY A 196 -15.68 0.46 -2.27
CA GLY A 196 -14.77 1.32 -1.54
C GLY A 196 -14.06 2.35 -2.39
N VAL A 197 -13.16 3.06 -1.74
CA VAL A 197 -12.38 4.15 -2.32
C VAL A 197 -10.90 3.87 -2.10
N ILE A 198 -10.10 3.99 -3.15
CA ILE A 198 -8.63 3.96 -3.08
C ILE A 198 -8.14 5.36 -3.39
N GLN A 199 -7.36 5.95 -2.50
CA GLN A 199 -6.78 7.27 -2.66
C GLN A 199 -5.26 7.18 -2.52
N LEU A 200 -4.54 7.75 -3.49
CA LEU A 200 -3.08 7.86 -3.50
C LEU A 200 -2.73 9.33 -3.71
N GLY A 201 -1.93 9.90 -2.82
CA GLY A 201 -1.59 11.32 -2.83
C GLY A 201 -2.63 12.21 -2.16
N LYS A 202 -2.51 13.51 -2.39
CA LYS A 202 -3.43 14.53 -1.87
C LYS A 202 -3.97 15.38 -3.01
N GLU A 203 -5.27 15.65 -2.98
CA GLU A 203 -5.97 16.45 -3.99
C GLU A 203 -5.45 17.89 -4.06
N GLU A 204 -5.00 18.45 -2.93
CA GLU A 204 -4.50 19.82 -2.80
C GLU A 204 -3.03 19.99 -3.26
N GLU A 205 -2.33 18.92 -3.60
CA GLU A 205 -0.93 18.94 -4.05
C GLU A 205 -0.78 18.88 -5.58
N ALA A 206 -1.85 19.14 -6.32
CA ALA A 206 -1.91 18.90 -7.77
C ALA A 206 -0.89 19.70 -8.61
N ASP A 207 -0.27 20.76 -8.09
CA ASP A 207 0.55 21.65 -8.90
C ASP A 207 2.00 21.83 -8.44
N GLY A 208 2.49 20.98 -7.52
CA GLY A 208 3.89 21.09 -7.11
C GLY A 208 4.28 22.42 -6.45
N GLU A 209 3.30 23.25 -6.09
CA GLU A 209 3.55 24.42 -5.26
C GLU A 209 3.92 23.88 -3.86
N ASN A 210 5.19 24.07 -3.51
CA ASN A 210 5.64 23.85 -2.15
C ASN A 210 4.81 24.73 -1.23
N TYR A 211 3.79 24.16 -0.60
CA TYR A 211 3.07 24.84 0.45
C TYR A 211 4.05 25.18 1.57
N LYS A 212 4.41 26.45 1.64
CA LYS A 212 5.20 26.98 2.74
C LYS A 212 4.29 26.98 3.96
N ALA A 213 4.50 26.02 4.85
CA ALA A 213 3.76 25.97 6.10
C ALA A 213 3.93 27.24 6.95
N SER A 214 5.02 27.96 6.76
CA SER A 214 5.30 29.25 7.39
C SER A 214 6.34 30.01 6.60
N GLU A 215 6.30 31.33 6.68
CA GLU A 215 7.31 32.22 6.15
C GLU A 215 7.92 33.05 7.27
N ASN A 216 9.24 33.16 7.28
CA ASN A 216 9.94 33.98 8.25
C ASN A 216 9.97 35.41 7.72
N LEU A 217 9.21 36.31 8.32
CA LEU A 217 9.13 37.72 7.93
C LEU A 217 10.23 38.57 8.57
N PHE A 218 10.74 38.16 9.73
CA PHE A 218 11.81 38.83 10.44
C PHE A 218 12.86 37.81 10.93
N ASP A 219 14.11 38.05 10.54
CA ASP A 219 15.27 37.42 11.17
C ASP A 219 15.76 38.30 12.32
N GLY A 220 15.54 37.82 13.53
CA GLY A 220 15.78 38.55 14.76
C GLY A 220 17.21 39.04 14.97
N TYR A 221 18.19 38.33 14.47
CA TYR A 221 19.60 38.71 14.65
C TYR A 221 20.04 39.81 13.65
N ASN A 222 19.40 39.92 12.50
CA ASN A 222 19.71 40.91 11.49
C ASN A 222 18.89 42.19 11.63
N LEU A 223 17.75 42.16 12.30
CA LEU A 223 16.83 43.26 12.49
C LEU A 223 17.47 44.53 13.11
N PHE A 224 18.43 44.32 13.98
CA PHE A 224 19.05 45.43 14.73
C PHE A 224 20.40 45.88 14.14
N GLN A 225 20.87 45.22 13.09
CA GLN A 225 22.11 45.64 12.41
C GLN A 225 21.89 46.87 11.52
N ASP A 226 20.70 46.96 10.91
CA ASP A 226 20.36 47.98 9.95
C ASP A 226 19.41 49.06 10.52
N ASP A 227 19.23 49.13 11.84
CA ASP A 227 18.31 50.04 12.54
C ASP A 227 16.88 50.06 11.91
N HIS A 228 16.36 48.92 11.55
CA HIS A 228 15.02 48.83 11.01
C HIS A 228 13.97 49.25 12.02
N GLY A 229 13.18 50.24 11.68
CA GLY A 229 12.08 50.75 12.50
C GLY A 229 12.32 52.17 13.00
N THR A 230 11.34 52.73 13.65
CA THR A 230 11.34 54.14 14.10
C THR A 230 11.46 54.18 15.61
N SER A 231 12.47 54.90 16.12
CA SER A 231 12.57 55.19 17.55
C SER A 231 11.46 56.16 17.93
N TYR A 232 10.81 55.88 19.03
CA TYR A 232 9.70 56.69 19.55
C TYR A 232 9.86 56.92 21.03
N GLN A 233 9.70 58.17 21.42
CA GLN A 233 9.58 58.57 22.83
C GLN A 233 8.10 58.85 23.09
N ASN A 234 7.58 58.36 24.20
CA ASN A 234 6.20 58.60 24.55
C ASN A 234 6.10 59.89 25.39
N PRO A 235 5.60 60.98 24.82
CA PRO A 235 5.54 62.27 25.48
C PRO A 235 4.43 62.36 26.54
N GLU A 236 3.47 61.47 26.48
CA GLU A 236 2.28 61.56 27.34
C GLU A 236 2.39 60.73 28.62
N ASN A 237 3.38 59.87 28.73
CA ASN A 237 3.54 59.07 29.92
C ASN A 237 4.93 59.23 30.56
N THR A 238 5.13 58.50 31.61
CA THR A 238 6.30 58.62 32.47
C THR A 238 7.56 57.92 31.91
N THR A 239 7.66 57.74 30.59
CA THR A 239 8.80 57.06 29.97
C THR A 239 9.61 58.04 29.14
N GLN A 240 10.89 58.19 29.52
CA GLN A 240 11.88 59.00 28.78
C GLN A 240 13.14 58.18 28.55
N GLY A 241 13.64 58.19 27.33
CA GLY A 241 14.88 57.51 26.97
C GLY A 241 14.96 57.23 25.48
N THR A 242 16.08 56.74 25.08
CA THR A 242 16.34 56.37 23.66
C THR A 242 16.93 54.98 23.64
N LEU A 243 16.71 54.31 22.52
CA LEU A 243 17.28 52.99 22.23
C LEU A 243 18.48 53.13 21.31
N GLU A 244 19.44 52.26 21.47
CA GLU A 244 20.62 52.15 20.60
C GLU A 244 20.90 50.68 20.31
N VAL A 245 21.57 50.39 19.20
CA VAL A 245 22.11 49.06 18.93
C VAL A 245 23.41 48.91 19.68
N ARG A 246 23.51 47.86 20.51
CA ARG A 246 24.71 47.56 21.29
C ARG A 246 25.11 46.10 21.03
N ASN A 247 26.42 45.89 20.91
CA ASN A 247 26.93 44.53 20.84
C ASN A 247 27.10 43.95 22.27
N VAL A 248 26.39 42.85 22.55
CA VAL A 248 26.47 42.13 23.82
C VAL A 248 26.80 40.68 23.52
N ALA A 249 27.92 40.20 24.03
CA ALA A 249 28.38 38.82 23.83
C ALA A 249 28.43 38.37 22.33
N GLY A 250 28.75 39.30 21.42
CA GLY A 250 28.84 39.05 19.99
C GLY A 250 27.55 39.21 19.21
N TYR A 251 26.44 39.55 19.88
CA TYR A 251 25.15 39.80 19.24
C TYR A 251 24.78 41.28 19.28
N ASN A 252 24.26 41.81 18.17
CA ASN A 252 23.67 43.12 18.15
C ASN A 252 22.28 43.11 18.74
N VAL A 253 22.08 43.84 19.78
CA VAL A 253 20.82 43.88 20.54
C VAL A 253 20.32 45.32 20.63
N MET A 254 19.01 45.50 20.69
CA MET A 254 18.43 46.79 21.02
C MET A 254 18.56 47.00 22.51
N ALA A 255 19.31 48.01 22.90
CA ALA A 255 19.58 48.33 24.27
C ALA A 255 19.13 49.74 24.63
N LEU A 256 18.86 49.99 25.89
CA LEU A 256 18.59 51.31 26.37
C LEU A 256 19.89 52.16 26.30
N LYS A 257 19.84 53.30 25.65
CA LYS A 257 20.95 54.22 25.66
C LYS A 257 21.16 54.82 27.04
N GLY A 258 22.39 54.84 27.50
CA GLY A 258 22.74 55.37 28.84
C GLY A 258 22.18 56.76 29.07
N GLY A 259 21.79 57.01 30.32
CA GLY A 259 21.17 58.22 30.78
C GLY A 259 20.21 57.96 31.92
N GLN A 260 19.92 58.92 32.74
CA GLN A 260 18.92 58.77 33.79
C GLN A 260 17.64 59.51 33.37
N ALA A 261 16.50 58.87 33.57
CA ALA A 261 15.23 59.51 33.48
C ALA A 261 15.10 60.65 34.46
N THR A 262 14.36 61.69 34.12
CA THR A 262 14.00 62.75 35.07
C THR A 262 13.21 62.17 36.23
N SER A 263 13.34 62.67 37.42
CA SER A 263 12.61 62.20 38.57
C SER A 263 11.11 62.06 38.30
N GLY A 264 10.54 60.89 38.60
CA GLY A 264 9.15 60.57 38.31
C GLY A 264 8.92 59.89 36.96
N TYR A 265 9.94 59.69 36.12
CA TYR A 265 9.85 59.02 34.83
C TYR A 265 10.63 57.71 34.80
N TRP A 266 10.13 56.83 34.01
CA TRP A 266 10.86 55.59 33.69
C TRP A 266 11.92 55.85 32.62
N ASN A 267 13.08 55.24 32.78
CA ASN A 267 14.07 55.27 31.72
C ASN A 267 13.77 54.12 30.72
N GLY A 268 13.31 54.48 29.53
CA GLY A 268 12.92 53.51 28.51
C GLY A 268 12.80 54.15 27.15
N GLY A 269 12.59 53.34 26.16
CA GLY A 269 12.35 53.76 24.78
C GLY A 269 11.40 52.81 24.08
N MET A 270 10.88 53.24 22.94
CA MET A 270 9.97 52.47 22.11
C MET A 270 10.52 52.41 20.68
N LYS A 271 10.42 51.27 20.08
CA LYS A 271 10.73 51.12 18.66
C LYS A 271 9.57 50.41 17.97
N THR A 272 9.17 51.00 16.84
CA THR A 272 8.13 50.45 16.00
C THR A 272 8.77 49.79 14.77
N LEU A 273 8.43 48.53 14.53
CA LEU A 273 8.85 47.79 13.37
C LEU A 273 7.64 47.55 12.49
N THR A 274 7.80 47.77 11.21
CA THR A 274 6.74 47.48 10.24
C THR A 274 6.93 46.05 9.75
N ILE A 275 5.89 45.24 9.87
CA ILE A 275 5.90 43.86 9.32
C ILE A 275 5.96 43.97 7.79
N PRO A 276 6.97 43.39 7.13
CA PRO A 276 7.08 43.41 5.69
C PRO A 276 5.95 42.63 5.04
N VAL A 277 5.81 42.76 3.73
CA VAL A 277 4.94 41.90 2.94
C VAL A 277 5.55 40.50 2.86
N ASP A 278 4.71 39.51 2.79
CA ASP A 278 5.14 38.13 2.52
C ASP A 278 5.55 37.91 1.05
N SER A 279 5.92 36.70 0.70
CA SER A 279 6.31 36.33 -0.68
C SER A 279 5.20 36.50 -1.71
N GLU A 280 3.94 36.56 -1.26
CA GLU A 280 2.76 36.78 -2.09
C GLU A 280 2.33 38.26 -2.18
N GLY A 281 3.04 39.14 -1.50
CA GLY A 281 2.76 40.59 -1.47
C GLY A 281 1.68 41.00 -0.47
N MET A 282 1.24 40.09 0.39
CA MET A 282 0.22 40.35 1.42
C MET A 282 0.86 41.00 2.65
N ARG A 283 0.16 41.95 3.26
CA ARG A 283 0.55 42.55 4.53
C ARG A 283 -0.27 41.99 5.68
N GLY A 284 0.44 41.59 6.75
CA GLY A 284 -0.16 41.09 7.95
C GLY A 284 -0.47 39.61 7.85
N ALA A 285 -0.49 38.94 8.99
CA ALA A 285 -0.83 37.54 9.13
C ALA A 285 -1.92 37.36 10.17
N LYS A 286 -2.92 36.55 9.88
CA LYS A 286 -3.94 36.17 10.88
C LYS A 286 -3.38 35.23 11.93
N ASN A 287 -2.45 34.37 11.52
CA ASN A 287 -1.75 33.42 12.39
C ASN A 287 -0.26 33.71 12.29
N PHE A 288 0.39 33.96 13.40
CA PHE A 288 1.82 34.19 13.43
C PHE A 288 2.41 33.67 14.73
N TYR A 289 3.70 33.40 14.68
CA TYR A 289 4.52 33.06 15.81
C TYR A 289 5.59 34.13 15.97
N CYS A 290 5.74 34.67 17.17
CA CYS A 290 6.77 35.64 17.49
C CYS A 290 7.66 35.08 18.60
N TYR A 291 8.93 34.95 18.32
CA TYR A 291 9.95 34.58 19.31
C TYR A 291 10.85 35.76 19.59
N THR A 292 11.03 36.09 20.87
CA THR A 292 11.89 37.17 21.30
C THR A 292 12.74 36.73 22.47
N GLN A 293 13.99 37.21 22.50
CA GLN A 293 14.87 37.02 23.63
C GLN A 293 15.08 38.34 24.33
N HIS A 294 14.95 38.31 25.62
CA HIS A 294 15.13 39.49 26.50
C HIS A 294 16.25 39.24 27.47
N TRP A 295 17.05 40.27 27.65
CA TRP A 295 18.10 40.29 28.64
C TRP A 295 17.90 41.50 29.55
N PHE A 296 17.81 41.25 30.85
CA PHE A 296 17.78 42.31 31.86
C PHE A 296 18.98 42.18 32.76
N GLU A 297 19.78 43.23 32.82
CA GLU A 297 20.95 43.33 33.67
C GLU A 297 20.86 44.61 34.48
N THR A 298 21.12 44.51 35.80
CA THR A 298 21.14 45.64 36.71
C THR A 298 22.35 45.55 37.60
N GLY A 299 23.04 46.72 37.79
CA GLY A 299 24.13 46.84 38.75
C GLY A 299 23.71 47.32 40.13
N LEU A 300 22.44 47.65 40.35
CA LEU A 300 21.94 48.22 41.60
C LEU A 300 20.76 47.41 42.10
N MET A 301 20.75 47.13 43.42
CA MET A 301 19.62 46.46 44.08
C MET A 301 18.35 47.37 43.98
N GLY A 302 17.22 46.73 43.71
CA GLY A 302 15.92 47.42 43.64
C GLY A 302 15.56 48.03 42.31
N GLN A 303 16.40 47.86 41.28
CA GLN A 303 16.01 48.19 39.90
C GLN A 303 15.07 47.14 39.33
N THR A 304 14.03 47.59 38.70
CA THR A 304 13.06 46.74 37.98
C THR A 304 12.97 47.19 36.51
N GLY A 305 12.67 46.27 35.62
CA GLY A 305 12.48 46.56 34.18
C GLY A 305 11.21 45.89 33.70
N ALA A 306 10.61 46.49 32.70
CA ALA A 306 9.50 45.92 31.97
C ALA A 306 9.74 46.05 30.47
N GLN A 307 9.36 45.04 29.73
CA GLN A 307 9.34 45.09 28.26
C GLN A 307 7.97 44.65 27.78
N THR A 308 7.43 45.44 26.87
CA THR A 308 6.14 45.18 26.29
C THR A 308 6.29 45.06 24.77
N ILE A 309 5.74 43.99 24.21
CA ILE A 309 5.62 43.80 22.76
C ILE A 309 4.14 43.90 22.43
N ALA A 310 3.82 44.84 21.57
CA ALA A 310 2.46 45.07 21.12
C ALA A 310 2.34 44.85 19.61
N PHE A 311 1.46 44.05 19.18
CA PHE A 311 1.08 43.85 17.79
C PHE A 311 -0.08 44.78 17.45
N LEU A 312 0.16 45.68 16.51
CA LEU A 312 -0.83 46.69 16.16
C LEU A 312 -1.41 46.39 14.77
N THR A 313 -2.71 46.42 14.67
CA THR A 313 -3.39 46.44 13.35
C THR A 313 -3.33 47.86 12.83
N GLY A 314 -2.61 48.07 11.69
CA GLY A 314 -2.60 49.34 11.02
C GLY A 314 -4.03 49.73 10.55
N LYS A 315 -4.49 50.91 10.95
CA LYS A 315 -5.59 51.57 10.27
C LYS A 315 -5.02 52.52 9.23
#